data_b3e78763d6409fde5ce7ec55cbed86ad
#
_entry.id   b3e78763d6409fde5ce7ec55cbed86ad
#
_cell.length_a   1.000
_cell.length_b   1.000
_cell.length_c   1.000
_cell.angle_alpha   90.00
_cell.angle_beta   90.00
_cell.angle_gamma   90.00
#
_symmetry.space_group_name_H-M   'P 1'
#
loop_
_entity.id
_entity.type
_entity.pdbx_description
1 polymer ?
#
loop_
_entity_poly.entity_id
_entity_poly.type
_entity_poly.pdbx_seq_one_letter_code
_entity_poly.pdbx_strand_id
1 'polypeptide(L)'
;MQQLQFKSPYHVYIFICFLSQFFFTLVFTVNLLYHVQTVQLSPMQLVLVGTVLELTVFLFEIPTGVVSDLKSRKLSIIIGYFLIGFGFLIEGVIPVFSAIILSQVFWGIGYTFISGSQQAWIADEIGEKKAAAAILKGAWAGNLGQILSIPISILLGFYLINLPIIIGGIAMILLSFFLIFFIKEERFSPMKKQGRVTAIASMKNNFKLIITSAKINGTIRLLLFIALFFGLYSEGFDRLWLPHMLEAPLLFALSNQQLVLFTGGLQLTIMLFSFAVLYFINKFSIHSQMRKIYITLYISAILIFLSIIGFAFSTELTSLLIFYMIIVGVRQIMYPLEDIWLNQIIPDSSARATFFSVKGQVDAIGQISGGPIVGWIGSSFAVRTALIASAVLLAPALYFYKKLLRA
;
A
#
# COMPACT_ATOMS: atom_id res chain seq x y z
N MET A 1 38.31 -5.80 -14.52
CA MET A 1 37.01 -5.19 -14.71
C MET A 1 36.00 -6.28 -15.07
N GLN A 2 35.33 -6.86 -14.09
CA GLN A 2 34.19 -7.75 -14.35
C GLN A 2 33.08 -6.89 -14.95
N GLN A 3 32.77 -7.11 -16.22
CA GLN A 3 31.56 -6.54 -16.85
C GLN A 3 30.36 -6.90 -15.96
N LEU A 4 29.71 -5.90 -15.41
CA LEU A 4 28.42 -6.04 -14.75
C LEU A 4 27.49 -6.80 -15.69
N GLN A 5 27.33 -8.10 -15.44
CA GLN A 5 26.48 -8.98 -16.25
C GLN A 5 25.00 -8.71 -15.91
N PHE A 6 24.45 -7.55 -16.30
CA PHE A 6 23.01 -7.32 -16.37
C PHE A 6 22.33 -8.17 -17.47
N LYS A 7 22.89 -9.35 -17.81
CA LYS A 7 22.37 -10.23 -18.85
C LYS A 7 21.29 -11.21 -18.36
N SER A 8 21.15 -11.40 -17.06
CA SER A 8 20.19 -12.36 -16.50
C SER A 8 18.92 -11.65 -16.03
N PRO A 9 17.71 -12.12 -16.41
CA PRO A 9 16.44 -11.60 -15.92
C PRO A 9 16.37 -11.52 -14.39
N TYR A 10 17.01 -12.48 -13.70
CA TYR A 10 17.11 -12.50 -12.24
C TYR A 10 17.77 -11.24 -11.66
N HIS A 11 18.92 -10.81 -12.19
CA HIS A 11 19.61 -9.62 -11.67
C HIS A 11 18.84 -8.33 -12.00
N VAL A 12 18.22 -8.27 -13.19
CA VAL A 12 17.36 -7.15 -13.58
C VAL A 12 16.16 -7.06 -12.62
N TYR A 13 15.54 -8.18 -12.26
CA TYR A 13 14.42 -8.22 -11.32
C TYR A 13 14.81 -7.68 -9.93
N ILE A 14 15.93 -8.16 -9.37
CA ILE A 14 16.42 -7.69 -8.06
C ILE A 14 16.72 -6.18 -8.10
N PHE A 15 17.32 -5.70 -9.18
CA PHE A 15 17.64 -4.29 -9.38
C PHE A 15 16.38 -3.43 -9.47
N ILE A 16 15.37 -3.89 -10.20
CA ILE A 16 14.05 -3.22 -10.26
C ILE A 16 13.44 -3.13 -8.86
N CYS A 17 13.40 -4.25 -8.12
CA CYS A 17 12.86 -4.27 -6.76
C CYS A 17 13.57 -3.27 -5.83
N PHE A 18 14.90 -3.21 -5.89
CA PHE A 18 15.68 -2.25 -5.12
C PHE A 18 15.36 -0.81 -5.50
N LEU A 19 15.48 -0.45 -6.79
CA LEU A 19 15.28 0.92 -7.24
C LEU A 19 13.85 1.41 -7.10
N SER A 20 12.88 0.58 -7.42
CA SER A 20 11.47 0.97 -7.30
C SER A 20 11.11 1.30 -5.85
N GLN A 21 11.49 0.43 -4.91
CA GLN A 21 11.22 0.69 -3.48
C GLN A 21 12.03 1.88 -2.95
N PHE A 22 13.26 2.06 -3.44
CA PHE A 22 14.07 3.24 -3.12
C PHE A 22 13.35 4.53 -3.56
N PHE A 23 12.89 4.61 -4.81
CA PHE A 23 12.25 5.82 -5.34
C PHE A 23 10.87 6.05 -4.75
N PHE A 24 10.08 5.00 -4.52
CA PHE A 24 8.82 5.13 -3.78
C PHE A 24 9.04 5.70 -2.38
N THR A 25 9.98 5.15 -1.64
CA THR A 25 10.26 5.61 -0.27
C THR A 25 10.82 7.03 -0.26
N LEU A 26 11.63 7.40 -1.27
CA LEU A 26 12.12 8.76 -1.44
C LEU A 26 10.96 9.77 -1.48
N VAL A 27 9.91 9.46 -2.22
CA VAL A 27 8.70 10.27 -2.35
C VAL A 27 7.87 10.22 -1.06
N PHE A 28 7.52 9.03 -0.59
CA PHE A 28 6.54 8.87 0.49
C PHE A 28 7.05 9.28 1.87
N THR A 29 8.36 9.41 2.07
CA THR A 29 8.92 9.94 3.32
C THR A 29 8.45 11.38 3.61
N VAL A 30 8.24 12.19 2.58
CA VAL A 30 7.85 13.61 2.73
C VAL A 30 6.47 13.92 2.15
N ASN A 31 5.86 13.02 1.41
CA ASN A 31 4.66 13.26 0.62
C ASN A 31 3.49 13.83 1.44
N LEU A 32 3.13 13.16 2.55
CA LEU A 32 2.03 13.63 3.40
C LEU A 32 2.35 14.97 4.06
N LEU A 33 3.61 15.19 4.46
CA LEU A 33 4.05 16.47 5.02
C LEU A 33 3.97 17.58 3.96
N TYR A 34 4.34 17.29 2.71
CA TYR A 34 4.19 18.23 1.59
C TYR A 34 2.73 18.60 1.35
N HIS A 35 1.81 17.64 1.39
CA HIS A 35 0.37 17.89 1.26
C HIS A 35 -0.16 18.82 2.36
N VAL A 36 0.31 18.63 3.60
CA VAL A 36 -0.17 19.39 4.75
C VAL A 36 0.50 20.76 4.85
N GLN A 37 1.82 20.84 4.69
CA GLN A 37 2.58 22.08 4.95
C GLN A 37 2.72 22.97 3.73
N THR A 38 2.93 22.41 2.55
CA THR A 38 3.17 23.19 1.34
C THR A 38 1.89 23.47 0.57
N VAL A 39 1.09 22.41 0.32
CA VAL A 39 -0.16 22.56 -0.45
C VAL A 39 -1.32 22.98 0.45
N GLN A 40 -1.22 22.76 1.76
CA GLN A 40 -2.22 23.13 2.77
C GLN A 40 -3.61 22.54 2.48
N LEU A 41 -3.62 21.24 2.17
CA LEU A 41 -4.85 20.51 1.89
C LEU A 41 -5.74 20.43 3.13
N SER A 42 -7.03 20.68 2.95
CA SER A 42 -8.04 20.47 3.98
C SER A 42 -8.19 18.97 4.30
N PRO A 43 -8.75 18.58 5.46
CA PRO A 43 -8.97 17.17 5.81
C PRO A 43 -9.72 16.39 4.73
N MET A 44 -10.75 16.99 4.14
CA MET A 44 -11.49 16.38 3.02
C MET A 44 -10.60 16.17 1.80
N GLN A 45 -9.79 17.17 1.43
CA GLN A 45 -8.89 17.08 0.29
C GLN A 45 -7.81 16.01 0.50
N LEU A 46 -7.22 15.90 1.70
CA LEU A 46 -6.24 14.87 2.05
C LEU A 46 -6.82 13.46 1.86
N VAL A 47 -8.03 13.23 2.35
CA VAL A 47 -8.68 11.93 2.21
C VAL A 47 -9.09 11.66 0.76
N LEU A 48 -9.54 12.67 0.02
CA LEU A 48 -9.85 12.51 -1.41
C LEU A 48 -8.63 12.14 -2.25
N VAL A 49 -7.42 12.55 -1.87
CA VAL A 49 -6.18 12.12 -2.55
C VAL A 49 -6.07 10.60 -2.58
N GLY A 50 -6.24 9.93 -1.43
CA GLY A 50 -6.21 8.49 -1.40
C GLY A 50 -7.45 7.83 -1.99
N THR A 51 -8.64 8.38 -1.73
CA THR A 51 -9.89 7.89 -2.32
C THR A 51 -9.81 7.84 -3.85
N VAL A 52 -9.24 8.87 -4.50
CA VAL A 52 -9.06 8.89 -5.96
C VAL A 52 -8.03 7.88 -6.42
N LEU A 53 -6.95 7.69 -5.66
CA LEU A 53 -5.96 6.65 -5.94
C LEU A 53 -6.62 5.28 -5.93
N GLU A 54 -7.30 4.92 -4.84
CA GLU A 54 -7.95 3.62 -4.68
C GLU A 54 -9.05 3.38 -5.73
N LEU A 55 -9.83 4.41 -6.04
CA LEU A 55 -10.83 4.34 -7.12
C LEU A 55 -10.15 4.08 -8.48
N THR A 56 -9.03 4.73 -8.75
CA THR A 56 -8.28 4.55 -10.00
C THR A 56 -7.72 3.12 -10.07
N VAL A 57 -7.09 2.64 -9.00
CA VAL A 57 -6.59 1.26 -8.92
C VAL A 57 -7.73 0.27 -9.14
N PHE A 58 -8.84 0.44 -8.43
CA PHE A 58 -10.02 -0.42 -8.55
C PHE A 58 -10.57 -0.51 -9.99
N LEU A 59 -10.64 0.62 -10.69
CA LEU A 59 -11.16 0.68 -12.05
C LEU A 59 -10.19 0.11 -13.10
N PHE A 60 -8.88 0.31 -12.92
CA PHE A 60 -7.88 0.01 -13.94
C PHE A 60 -7.14 -1.31 -13.73
N GLU A 61 -7.21 -1.96 -12.55
CA GLU A 61 -6.48 -3.20 -12.27
C GLU A 61 -6.79 -4.30 -13.30
N ILE A 62 -8.06 -4.52 -13.65
CA ILE A 62 -8.46 -5.54 -14.63
C ILE A 62 -8.07 -5.15 -16.05
N PRO A 63 -8.37 -3.93 -16.54
CA PRO A 63 -7.97 -3.52 -17.90
C PRO A 63 -6.46 -3.62 -18.14
N THR A 64 -5.64 -3.17 -17.19
CA THR A 64 -4.17 -3.20 -17.32
C THR A 64 -3.61 -4.61 -17.22
N GLY A 65 -4.18 -5.45 -16.35
CA GLY A 65 -3.85 -6.88 -16.27
C GLY A 65 -4.08 -7.59 -17.61
N VAL A 66 -5.21 -7.32 -18.27
CA VAL A 66 -5.49 -7.86 -19.61
C VAL A 66 -4.44 -7.41 -20.62
N VAL A 67 -3.98 -6.16 -20.58
CA VAL A 67 -2.89 -5.68 -21.45
C VAL A 67 -1.60 -6.44 -21.19
N SER A 68 -1.25 -6.64 -19.93
CA SER A 68 -0.06 -7.40 -19.51
C SER A 68 -0.09 -8.83 -20.03
N ASP A 69 -1.23 -9.52 -19.88
CA ASP A 69 -1.36 -10.94 -20.23
C ASP A 69 -1.50 -11.21 -21.75
N LEU A 70 -2.07 -10.25 -22.50
CA LEU A 70 -2.33 -10.43 -23.94
C LEU A 70 -1.29 -9.78 -24.84
N LYS A 71 -0.59 -8.71 -24.39
CA LYS A 71 0.33 -7.96 -25.24
C LYS A 71 1.79 -8.16 -24.84
N SER A 72 2.16 -7.77 -23.61
CA SER A 72 3.53 -7.84 -23.15
C SER A 72 3.62 -7.42 -21.67
N ARG A 73 4.27 -8.24 -20.86
CA ARG A 73 4.59 -7.90 -19.47
C ARG A 73 5.65 -6.81 -19.39
N LYS A 74 6.67 -6.86 -20.26
CA LYS A 74 7.70 -5.83 -20.41
C LYS A 74 7.08 -4.46 -20.66
N LEU A 75 6.18 -4.38 -21.66
CA LEU A 75 5.51 -3.12 -22.01
C LEU A 75 4.71 -2.57 -20.84
N SER A 76 3.98 -3.42 -20.13
CA SER A 76 3.21 -3.04 -18.94
C SER A 76 4.12 -2.46 -17.85
N ILE A 77 5.23 -3.11 -17.52
CA ILE A 77 6.19 -2.63 -16.51
C ILE A 77 6.75 -1.26 -16.90
N ILE A 78 7.13 -1.07 -18.17
CA ILE A 78 7.70 0.20 -18.66
C ILE A 78 6.66 1.32 -18.57
N ILE A 79 5.46 1.11 -19.09
CA ILE A 79 4.36 2.09 -19.01
C ILE A 79 4.05 2.42 -17.56
N GLY A 80 4.02 1.41 -16.68
CA GLY A 80 3.71 1.60 -15.28
C GLY A 80 4.69 2.54 -14.58
N TYR A 81 6.01 2.29 -14.69
CA TYR A 81 7.02 3.17 -14.07
C TYR A 81 7.03 4.57 -14.69
N PHE A 82 6.80 4.70 -15.99
CA PHE A 82 6.68 5.99 -16.65
C PHE A 82 5.51 6.80 -16.08
N LEU A 83 4.32 6.21 -15.99
CA LEU A 83 3.12 6.89 -15.50
C LEU A 83 3.26 7.28 -14.02
N ILE A 84 3.83 6.41 -13.18
CA ILE A 84 4.11 6.72 -11.77
C ILE A 84 5.05 7.91 -11.67
N GLY A 85 6.17 7.88 -12.40
CA GLY A 85 7.14 8.98 -12.38
C GLY A 85 6.55 10.28 -12.90
N PHE A 86 5.72 10.23 -13.93
CA PHE A 86 5.02 11.39 -14.47
C PHE A 86 4.01 11.98 -13.45
N GLY A 87 3.27 11.11 -12.75
CA GLY A 87 2.39 11.52 -11.66
C GLY A 87 3.16 12.24 -10.55
N PHE A 88 4.26 11.68 -10.07
CA PHE A 88 5.10 12.31 -9.04
C PHE A 88 5.68 13.66 -9.50
N LEU A 89 6.05 13.80 -10.78
CA LEU A 89 6.50 15.08 -11.30
C LEU A 89 5.40 16.14 -11.28
N ILE A 90 4.19 15.81 -11.71
CA ILE A 90 3.05 16.73 -11.65
C ILE A 90 2.84 17.19 -10.21
N GLU A 91 2.82 16.26 -9.27
CA GLU A 91 2.61 16.52 -7.85
C GLU A 91 3.71 17.40 -7.25
N GLY A 92 4.98 17.08 -7.50
CA GLY A 92 6.10 17.80 -6.92
C GLY A 92 6.31 19.21 -7.51
N VAL A 93 5.94 19.43 -8.78
CA VAL A 93 6.15 20.71 -9.48
C VAL A 93 4.97 21.66 -9.30
N ILE A 94 3.74 21.14 -9.23
CA ILE A 94 2.53 21.97 -9.22
C ILE A 94 1.80 21.81 -7.87
N PRO A 95 2.04 22.71 -6.88
CA PRO A 95 1.52 22.56 -5.52
C PRO A 95 0.06 23.00 -5.40
N VAL A 96 -0.84 22.37 -6.14
CA VAL A 96 -2.29 22.61 -6.07
C VAL A 96 -3.08 21.31 -6.00
N PHE A 97 -4.22 21.33 -5.34
CA PHE A 97 -5.05 20.15 -5.13
C PHE A 97 -5.41 19.40 -6.42
N SER A 98 -5.79 20.12 -7.48
CA SER A 98 -6.15 19.51 -8.77
C SER A 98 -4.98 18.76 -9.44
N ALA A 99 -3.76 19.27 -9.30
CA ALA A 99 -2.57 18.60 -9.81
C ALA A 99 -2.26 17.32 -9.00
N ILE A 100 -2.45 17.36 -7.68
CA ILE A 100 -2.29 16.18 -6.82
C ILE A 100 -3.33 15.12 -7.18
N ILE A 101 -4.60 15.49 -7.37
CA ILE A 101 -5.63 14.54 -7.82
C ILE A 101 -5.27 13.93 -9.18
N LEU A 102 -4.80 14.72 -10.12
CA LEU A 102 -4.35 14.22 -11.43
C LEU A 102 -3.15 13.28 -11.27
N SER A 103 -2.21 13.59 -10.38
CA SER A 103 -1.07 12.70 -10.08
C SER A 103 -1.52 11.33 -9.57
N GLN A 104 -2.55 11.28 -8.70
CA GLN A 104 -3.09 10.03 -8.19
C GLN A 104 -3.70 9.16 -9.30
N VAL A 105 -4.32 9.77 -10.32
CA VAL A 105 -4.81 9.03 -11.48
C VAL A 105 -3.65 8.41 -12.27
N PHE A 106 -2.60 9.20 -12.58
CA PHE A 106 -1.42 8.66 -13.27
C PHE A 106 -0.70 7.58 -12.47
N TRP A 107 -0.49 7.84 -11.16
CA TRP A 107 0.14 6.86 -10.29
C TRP A 107 -0.71 5.60 -10.15
N GLY A 108 -2.02 5.70 -9.92
CA GLY A 108 -2.93 4.56 -9.81
C GLY A 108 -2.93 3.69 -11.06
N ILE A 109 -3.06 4.30 -12.26
CA ILE A 109 -2.96 3.56 -13.53
C ILE A 109 -1.58 2.91 -13.67
N GLY A 110 -0.51 3.65 -13.39
CA GLY A 110 0.86 3.13 -13.46
C GLY A 110 1.08 1.95 -12.51
N TYR A 111 0.56 2.04 -11.29
CA TYR A 111 0.62 0.96 -10.30
C TYR A 111 -0.08 -0.31 -10.80
N THR A 112 -1.28 -0.19 -11.37
CA THR A 112 -2.03 -1.34 -11.90
C THR A 112 -1.32 -2.00 -13.09
N PHE A 113 -0.55 -1.26 -13.88
CA PHE A 113 0.30 -1.83 -14.93
C PHE A 113 1.46 -2.66 -14.39
N ILE A 114 2.03 -2.30 -13.23
CA ILE A 114 3.14 -3.03 -12.59
C ILE A 114 2.63 -4.19 -11.75
N SER A 115 1.48 -4.02 -11.09
CA SER A 115 0.90 -5.00 -10.18
C SER A 115 0.72 -6.34 -10.88
N GLY A 116 1.32 -7.40 -10.33
CA GLY A 116 1.33 -8.72 -10.93
C GLY A 116 2.24 -8.90 -12.16
N SER A 117 2.38 -7.90 -13.03
CA SER A 117 3.16 -8.00 -14.27
C SER A 117 4.63 -8.28 -14.04
N GLN A 118 5.22 -7.65 -13.03
CA GLN A 118 6.64 -7.81 -12.69
C GLN A 118 6.96 -9.21 -12.14
N GLN A 119 6.08 -9.74 -11.30
CA GLN A 119 6.23 -11.10 -10.76
C GLN A 119 5.96 -12.16 -11.84
N ALA A 120 4.99 -11.94 -12.68
CA ALA A 120 4.69 -12.82 -13.79
C ALA A 120 5.81 -12.82 -14.83
N TRP A 121 6.40 -11.65 -15.16
CA TRP A 121 7.54 -11.56 -16.07
C TRP A 121 8.71 -12.41 -15.57
N ILE A 122 9.10 -12.29 -14.30
CA ILE A 122 10.24 -13.09 -13.79
C ILE A 122 9.89 -14.59 -13.73
N ALA A 123 8.65 -14.96 -13.45
CA ALA A 123 8.20 -16.35 -13.47
C ALA A 123 8.26 -16.94 -14.90
N ASP A 124 7.83 -16.18 -15.91
CA ASP A 124 7.91 -16.59 -17.31
C ASP A 124 9.38 -16.80 -17.75
N GLU A 125 10.29 -15.88 -17.37
CA GLU A 125 11.68 -15.89 -17.84
C GLU A 125 12.57 -16.95 -17.18
N ILE A 126 12.41 -17.23 -15.88
CA ILE A 126 13.31 -18.15 -15.15
C ILE A 126 12.62 -19.41 -14.62
N GLY A 127 11.30 -19.51 -14.81
CA GLY A 127 10.43 -20.60 -14.32
C GLY A 127 10.01 -20.44 -12.87
N GLU A 128 8.82 -20.92 -12.52
CA GLU A 128 8.14 -20.69 -11.24
C GLU A 128 8.99 -21.04 -10.00
N LYS A 129 9.70 -22.17 -10.02
CA LYS A 129 10.54 -22.60 -8.87
C LYS A 129 11.67 -21.61 -8.56
N LYS A 130 12.33 -21.09 -9.61
CA LYS A 130 13.40 -20.09 -9.44
C LYS A 130 12.84 -18.71 -9.15
N ALA A 131 11.68 -18.38 -9.71
CA ALA A 131 11.00 -17.13 -9.48
C ALA A 131 10.61 -16.94 -8.01
N ALA A 132 10.16 -17.96 -7.31
CA ALA A 132 9.87 -17.87 -5.87
C ALA A 132 11.09 -17.39 -5.06
N ALA A 133 12.28 -17.93 -5.34
CA ALA A 133 13.52 -17.48 -4.68
C ALA A 133 13.92 -16.05 -5.11
N ALA A 134 13.69 -15.69 -6.39
CA ALA A 134 13.95 -14.34 -6.88
C ALA A 134 13.02 -13.32 -6.23
N ILE A 135 11.74 -13.64 -6.05
CA ILE A 135 10.75 -12.79 -5.40
C ILE A 135 11.15 -12.51 -3.94
N LEU A 136 11.56 -13.53 -3.19
CA LEU A 136 12.06 -13.34 -1.82
C LEU A 136 13.30 -12.45 -1.77
N LYS A 137 14.28 -12.68 -2.65
CA LYS A 137 15.48 -11.83 -2.72
C LYS A 137 15.17 -10.42 -3.21
N GLY A 138 14.19 -10.27 -4.12
CA GLY A 138 13.68 -8.98 -4.54
C GLY A 138 13.06 -8.19 -3.38
N ALA A 139 12.29 -8.86 -2.52
CA ALA A 139 11.74 -8.24 -1.31
C ALA A 139 12.85 -7.74 -0.36
N TRP A 140 13.91 -8.54 -0.14
CA TRP A 140 15.08 -8.11 0.63
C TRP A 140 15.80 -6.91 0.01
N ALA A 141 16.00 -6.93 -1.31
CA ALA A 141 16.60 -5.81 -2.03
C ALA A 141 15.73 -4.55 -1.94
N GLY A 142 14.40 -4.70 -2.04
CA GLY A 142 13.45 -3.61 -1.86
C GLY A 142 13.53 -2.99 -0.46
N ASN A 143 13.54 -3.82 0.59
CA ASN A 143 13.69 -3.35 1.98
C ASN A 143 15.00 -2.58 2.18
N LEU A 144 16.10 -3.05 1.58
CA LEU A 144 17.37 -2.32 1.60
C LEU A 144 17.25 -0.98 0.88
N GLY A 145 16.57 -0.94 -0.27
CA GLY A 145 16.27 0.30 -0.99
C GLY A 145 15.50 1.30 -0.12
N GLN A 146 14.47 0.84 0.60
CA GLN A 146 13.70 1.67 1.52
C GLN A 146 14.58 2.27 2.64
N ILE A 147 15.40 1.45 3.31
CA ILE A 147 16.28 1.92 4.40
C ILE A 147 17.23 3.01 3.91
N LEU A 148 17.87 2.79 2.76
CA LEU A 148 18.83 3.73 2.20
C LEU A 148 18.18 5.02 1.67
N SER A 149 16.91 4.93 1.28
CA SER A 149 16.18 6.07 0.73
C SER A 149 15.75 7.09 1.79
N ILE A 150 15.36 6.63 2.99
CA ILE A 150 14.85 7.55 4.04
C ILE A 150 15.85 8.66 4.40
N PRO A 151 17.13 8.39 4.71
CA PRO A 151 18.10 9.46 5.01
C PRO A 151 18.30 10.41 3.83
N ILE A 152 18.26 9.90 2.59
CA ILE A 152 18.41 10.72 1.38
C ILE A 152 17.18 11.60 1.19
N SER A 153 15.98 11.06 1.41
CA SER A 153 14.75 11.85 1.38
C SER A 153 14.74 12.96 2.44
N ILE A 154 15.19 12.66 3.66
CA ILE A 154 15.35 13.67 4.72
C ILE A 154 16.32 14.76 4.28
N LEU A 155 17.48 14.38 3.75
CA LEU A 155 18.49 15.34 3.31
C LEU A 155 17.95 16.27 2.20
N LEU A 156 17.31 15.72 1.19
CA LEU A 156 16.72 16.50 0.09
C LEU A 156 15.53 17.34 0.58
N GLY A 157 14.63 16.77 1.39
CA GLY A 157 13.47 17.44 1.93
C GLY A 157 13.82 18.55 2.92
N PHE A 158 14.98 18.49 3.56
CA PHE A 158 15.52 19.55 4.41
C PHE A 158 15.78 20.83 3.64
N TYR A 159 16.19 20.75 2.37
CA TYR A 159 16.34 21.90 1.49
C TYR A 159 14.99 22.38 0.96
N LEU A 160 14.21 21.46 0.37
CA LEU A 160 12.87 21.73 -0.17
C LEU A 160 12.01 20.47 -0.01
N ILE A 161 10.83 20.58 0.63
CA ILE A 161 9.96 19.44 0.95
C ILE A 161 9.56 18.66 -0.32
N ASN A 162 9.34 19.34 -1.45
CA ASN A 162 8.96 18.74 -2.72
C ASN A 162 10.12 18.13 -3.52
N LEU A 163 11.38 18.41 -3.16
CA LEU A 163 12.54 17.95 -3.91
C LEU A 163 12.64 16.41 -4.00
N PRO A 164 12.42 15.65 -2.93
CA PRO A 164 12.36 14.19 -3.02
C PRO A 164 11.29 13.68 -3.98
N ILE A 165 10.13 14.37 -4.06
CA ILE A 165 9.01 14.00 -4.94
C ILE A 165 9.43 14.20 -6.40
N ILE A 166 10.02 15.35 -6.72
CA ILE A 166 10.50 15.67 -8.08
C ILE A 166 11.60 14.71 -8.51
N ILE A 167 12.62 14.51 -7.66
CA ILE A 167 13.74 13.61 -7.97
C ILE A 167 13.24 12.17 -8.11
N GLY A 168 12.35 11.70 -7.22
CA GLY A 168 11.72 10.40 -7.31
C GLY A 168 10.94 10.20 -8.61
N GLY A 169 10.19 11.23 -9.04
CA GLY A 169 9.47 11.24 -10.31
C GLY A 169 10.40 11.12 -11.52
N ILE A 170 11.46 11.95 -11.58
CA ILE A 170 12.47 11.88 -12.64
C ILE A 170 13.14 10.49 -12.64
N ALA A 171 13.53 9.99 -11.48
CA ALA A 171 14.21 8.71 -11.35
C ALA A 171 13.33 7.53 -11.80
N MET A 172 12.02 7.55 -11.51
CA MET A 172 11.07 6.54 -12.01
C MET A 172 10.93 6.59 -13.54
N ILE A 173 10.88 7.78 -14.14
CA ILE A 173 10.89 7.94 -15.60
C ILE A 173 12.19 7.40 -16.19
N LEU A 174 13.33 7.76 -15.62
CA LEU A 174 14.64 7.23 -16.06
C LEU A 174 14.71 5.71 -15.91
N LEU A 175 14.16 5.16 -14.83
CA LEU A 175 14.03 3.71 -14.65
C LEU A 175 13.20 3.11 -15.79
N SER A 176 12.07 3.70 -16.18
CA SER A 176 11.24 3.18 -17.27
C SER A 176 12.02 3.12 -18.60
N PHE A 177 12.79 4.16 -18.94
CA PHE A 177 13.67 4.17 -20.12
C PHE A 177 14.79 3.14 -20.02
N PHE A 178 15.43 3.00 -18.86
CA PHE A 178 16.44 1.96 -18.63
C PHE A 178 15.85 0.56 -18.91
N LEU A 179 14.63 0.29 -18.46
CA LEU A 179 13.98 -1.01 -18.62
C LEU A 179 13.67 -1.36 -20.08
N ILE A 180 13.55 -0.38 -21.00
CA ILE A 180 13.41 -0.66 -22.44
C ILE A 180 14.55 -1.52 -22.95
N PHE A 181 15.78 -1.25 -22.49
CA PHE A 181 16.99 -1.91 -22.95
C PHE A 181 17.34 -3.17 -22.16
N PHE A 182 16.98 -3.23 -20.88
CA PHE A 182 17.43 -4.28 -19.97
C PHE A 182 16.41 -5.37 -19.69
N ILE A 183 15.10 -5.09 -19.77
CA ILE A 183 14.08 -6.15 -19.71
C ILE A 183 14.09 -6.90 -21.04
N LYS A 184 14.34 -8.19 -20.96
CA LYS A 184 14.16 -9.14 -22.05
C LYS A 184 12.87 -9.90 -21.80
N GLU A 185 12.10 -10.13 -22.84
CA GLU A 185 10.86 -10.89 -22.83
C GLU A 185 10.95 -11.98 -23.91
N GLU A 186 11.71 -13.05 -23.59
CA GLU A 186 12.03 -14.11 -24.53
C GLU A 186 11.08 -15.31 -24.41
N ARG A 187 10.46 -15.50 -23.25
CA ARG A 187 9.61 -16.65 -22.95
C ARG A 187 8.13 -16.29 -22.74
N PHE A 188 7.77 -15.06 -23.00
CA PHE A 188 6.38 -14.65 -22.92
C PHE A 188 5.52 -15.39 -23.95
N SER A 189 4.46 -16.02 -23.48
CA SER A 189 3.44 -16.62 -24.32
C SER A 189 2.10 -15.96 -24.05
N PRO A 190 1.58 -15.14 -24.99
CA PRO A 190 0.29 -14.49 -24.78
C PRO A 190 -0.79 -15.52 -24.46
N MET A 191 -1.60 -15.26 -23.46
CA MET A 191 -2.78 -16.10 -23.19
C MET A 191 -3.66 -16.17 -24.46
N LYS A 192 -3.96 -17.38 -24.93
CA LYS A 192 -4.87 -17.55 -26.06
C LYS A 192 -6.22 -16.90 -25.70
N LYS A 193 -6.70 -16.03 -26.58
CA LYS A 193 -8.02 -15.39 -26.45
C LYS A 193 -9.11 -16.48 -26.38
N GLN A 194 -9.42 -16.97 -25.21
CA GLN A 194 -10.67 -17.71 -24.98
C GLN A 194 -11.80 -16.67 -24.89
N GLY A 195 -12.39 -16.36 -26.02
CA GLY A 195 -13.51 -15.45 -26.16
C GLY A 195 -13.16 -13.98 -25.79
N ARG A 196 -13.82 -13.01 -26.42
CA ARG A 196 -13.74 -11.60 -26.03
C ARG A 196 -14.40 -11.39 -24.64
N VAL A 197 -13.73 -11.78 -23.56
CA VAL A 197 -14.17 -11.37 -22.23
C VAL A 197 -13.76 -9.90 -22.10
N THR A 198 -14.73 -9.00 -22.19
CA THR A 198 -14.50 -7.58 -21.96
C THR A 198 -14.06 -7.38 -20.50
N ALA A 199 -13.23 -6.37 -20.21
CA ALA A 199 -12.83 -6.03 -18.82
C ALA A 199 -14.07 -5.91 -17.90
N ILE A 200 -15.19 -5.37 -18.41
CA ILE A 200 -16.47 -5.27 -17.69
C ILE A 200 -17.04 -6.67 -17.36
N ALA A 201 -16.97 -7.63 -18.28
CA ALA A 201 -17.43 -9.00 -18.02
C ALA A 201 -16.55 -9.71 -16.99
N SER A 202 -15.23 -9.46 -17.00
CA SER A 202 -14.31 -9.98 -15.97
C SER A 202 -14.61 -9.37 -14.60
N MET A 203 -14.84 -8.05 -14.51
CA MET A 203 -15.27 -7.41 -13.27
C MET A 203 -16.58 -8.02 -12.75
N LYS A 204 -17.60 -8.17 -13.62
CA LYS A 204 -18.88 -8.78 -13.24
C LYS A 204 -18.71 -10.22 -12.75
N ASN A 205 -17.84 -11.00 -13.39
CA ASN A 205 -17.55 -12.36 -12.97
C ASN A 205 -16.85 -12.41 -11.61
N ASN A 206 -15.88 -11.52 -11.35
CA ASN A 206 -15.23 -11.39 -10.04
C ASN A 206 -16.24 -11.02 -8.95
N PHE A 207 -17.09 -10.02 -9.17
CA PHE A 207 -18.18 -9.69 -8.24
C PHE A 207 -19.12 -10.87 -7.98
N LYS A 208 -19.51 -11.60 -9.02
CA LYS A 208 -20.34 -12.80 -8.90
C LYS A 208 -19.63 -13.88 -8.07
N LEU A 209 -18.33 -14.05 -8.27
CA LEU A 209 -17.50 -14.99 -7.51
C LEU A 209 -17.44 -14.60 -6.02
N ILE A 210 -17.24 -13.31 -5.71
CA ILE A 210 -17.27 -12.75 -4.35
C ILE A 210 -18.58 -13.15 -3.65
N ILE A 211 -19.71 -12.79 -4.26
CA ILE A 211 -21.05 -13.02 -3.70
C ILE A 211 -21.29 -14.53 -3.53
N THR A 212 -20.93 -15.35 -4.51
CA THR A 212 -21.14 -16.79 -4.45
C THR A 212 -20.28 -17.44 -3.39
N SER A 213 -19.00 -17.09 -3.30
CA SER A 213 -18.06 -17.62 -2.29
C SER A 213 -18.46 -17.20 -0.88
N ALA A 214 -18.90 -15.95 -0.68
CA ALA A 214 -19.40 -15.46 0.59
C ALA A 214 -20.71 -16.17 1.03
N LYS A 215 -21.53 -16.63 0.08
CA LYS A 215 -22.74 -17.42 0.39
C LYS A 215 -22.41 -18.85 0.81
N ILE A 216 -21.41 -19.47 0.20
CA ILE A 216 -21.08 -20.89 0.39
C ILE A 216 -20.24 -21.08 1.66
N ASN A 217 -19.26 -20.20 1.94
CA ASN A 217 -18.33 -20.36 3.04
C ASN A 217 -18.44 -19.21 4.05
N GLY A 218 -18.88 -19.54 5.26
CA GLY A 218 -19.05 -18.58 6.35
C GLY A 218 -17.75 -17.89 6.76
N THR A 219 -16.61 -18.57 6.73
CA THR A 219 -15.30 -18.02 7.08
C THR A 219 -14.83 -17.00 6.04
N ILE A 220 -15.01 -17.31 4.74
CA ILE A 220 -14.70 -16.36 3.66
C ILE A 220 -15.59 -15.12 3.77
N ARG A 221 -16.88 -15.29 4.06
CA ARG A 221 -17.79 -14.16 4.30
C ARG A 221 -17.31 -13.25 5.43
N LEU A 222 -16.88 -13.82 6.56
CA LEU A 222 -16.34 -13.05 7.68
C LEU A 222 -15.07 -12.29 7.29
N LEU A 223 -14.15 -12.93 6.56
CA LEU A 223 -12.93 -12.31 6.05
C LEU A 223 -13.24 -11.10 5.15
N LEU A 224 -14.21 -11.23 4.24
CA LEU A 224 -14.60 -10.12 3.35
C LEU A 224 -15.24 -8.96 4.12
N PHE A 225 -16.07 -9.23 5.14
CA PHE A 225 -16.57 -8.16 6.00
C PHE A 225 -15.45 -7.49 6.80
N ILE A 226 -14.50 -8.27 7.31
CA ILE A 226 -13.32 -7.70 7.99
C ILE A 226 -12.57 -6.79 7.03
N ALA A 227 -12.24 -7.24 5.81
CA ALA A 227 -11.55 -6.42 4.81
C ALA A 227 -12.32 -5.12 4.51
N LEU A 228 -13.65 -5.19 4.34
CA LEU A 228 -14.48 -4.01 4.10
C LEU A 228 -14.36 -2.98 5.23
N PHE A 229 -14.46 -3.40 6.50
CA PHE A 229 -14.40 -2.49 7.64
C PHE A 229 -12.97 -1.99 7.91
N PHE A 230 -11.95 -2.78 7.55
CA PHE A 230 -10.57 -2.31 7.56
C PHE A 230 -10.36 -1.22 6.50
N GLY A 231 -10.86 -1.40 5.29
CA GLY A 231 -10.85 -0.35 4.27
C GLY A 231 -11.60 0.91 4.70
N LEU A 232 -12.79 0.76 5.29
CA LEU A 232 -13.62 1.89 5.73
C LEU A 232 -12.87 2.83 6.70
N TYR A 233 -12.05 2.30 7.62
CA TYR A 233 -11.36 3.14 8.60
C TYR A 233 -9.98 3.62 8.13
N SER A 234 -9.28 2.80 7.31
CA SER A 234 -7.86 2.97 7.04
C SER A 234 -7.57 4.28 6.32
N GLU A 235 -8.30 4.62 5.28
CA GLU A 235 -8.06 5.83 4.49
C GLU A 235 -8.17 7.10 5.33
N GLY A 236 -9.16 7.18 6.21
CA GLY A 236 -9.31 8.32 7.12
C GLY A 236 -8.11 8.45 8.07
N PHE A 237 -7.70 7.36 8.71
CA PHE A 237 -6.57 7.39 9.62
C PHE A 237 -5.27 7.70 8.87
N ASP A 238 -5.00 7.04 7.74
CA ASP A 238 -3.74 7.14 6.99
C ASP A 238 -3.49 8.54 6.40
N ARG A 239 -4.53 9.34 6.22
CA ARG A 239 -4.41 10.72 5.75
C ARG A 239 -4.48 11.77 6.86
N LEU A 240 -5.12 11.44 7.99
CA LEU A 240 -5.38 12.41 9.05
C LEU A 240 -4.50 12.29 10.30
N TRP A 241 -3.69 11.23 10.40
CA TRP A 241 -2.80 11.07 11.56
C TRP A 241 -1.78 12.20 11.68
N LEU A 242 -1.16 12.62 10.56
CA LEU A 242 -0.15 13.67 10.57
C LEU A 242 -0.75 15.05 10.88
N PRO A 243 -1.82 15.52 10.22
CA PRO A 243 -2.49 16.76 10.61
C PRO A 243 -2.83 16.82 12.10
N HIS A 244 -3.39 15.74 12.66
CA HIS A 244 -3.69 15.68 14.10
C HIS A 244 -2.44 15.74 14.98
N MET A 245 -1.38 15.05 14.60
CA MET A 245 -0.11 15.06 15.34
C MET A 245 0.54 16.46 15.30
N LEU A 246 0.43 17.20 14.18
CA LEU A 246 0.97 18.55 14.04
C LEU A 246 0.20 19.61 14.86
N GLU A 247 -0.97 19.30 15.39
CA GLU A 247 -1.69 20.15 16.35
C GLU A 247 -1.01 20.17 17.74
N ALA A 248 -0.11 19.21 18.02
CA ALA A 248 0.63 19.19 19.30
C ALA A 248 1.53 20.43 19.42
N PRO A 249 1.53 21.14 20.59
CA PRO A 249 2.24 22.40 20.76
C PRO A 249 3.73 22.34 20.39
N LEU A 250 4.38 21.22 20.70
CA LEU A 250 5.80 21.02 20.40
C LEU A 250 6.06 20.95 18.88
N LEU A 251 5.21 20.27 18.11
CA LEU A 251 5.38 20.14 16.66
C LEU A 251 4.91 21.38 15.92
N PHE A 252 3.88 22.04 16.42
CA PHE A 252 3.38 23.29 15.87
C PHE A 252 4.44 24.40 15.84
N ALA A 253 5.36 24.39 16.81
CA ALA A 253 6.46 25.35 16.92
C ALA A 253 7.65 25.05 16.00
N LEU A 254 7.69 23.88 15.35
CA LEU A 254 8.82 23.46 14.52
C LEU A 254 8.81 24.09 13.13
N SER A 255 10.00 24.38 12.60
CA SER A 255 10.19 24.77 11.20
C SER A 255 9.93 23.57 10.27
N ASN A 256 9.66 23.86 8.97
CA ASN A 256 9.50 22.82 7.96
C ASN A 256 10.67 21.84 7.91
N GLN A 257 11.89 22.31 8.08
CA GLN A 257 13.09 21.48 8.11
C GLN A 257 13.10 20.50 9.30
N GLN A 258 12.71 20.99 10.48
CA GLN A 258 12.59 20.15 11.67
C GLN A 258 11.45 19.13 11.54
N LEU A 259 10.34 19.49 10.87
CA LEU A 259 9.24 18.56 10.57
C LEU A 259 9.66 17.47 9.58
N VAL A 260 10.50 17.77 8.60
CA VAL A 260 11.08 16.76 7.69
C VAL A 260 11.95 15.78 8.47
N LEU A 261 12.80 16.28 9.38
CA LEU A 261 13.62 15.43 10.26
C LEU A 261 12.75 14.55 11.17
N PHE A 262 11.69 15.12 11.74
CA PHE A 262 10.76 14.41 12.61
C PHE A 262 10.01 13.30 11.85
N THR A 263 9.36 13.62 10.74
CA THR A 263 8.57 12.64 9.97
C THR A 263 9.44 11.55 9.36
N GLY A 264 10.60 11.90 8.81
CA GLY A 264 11.55 10.92 8.29
C GLY A 264 12.16 10.04 9.38
N GLY A 265 12.51 10.62 10.53
CA GLY A 265 12.99 9.89 11.72
C GLY A 265 11.92 8.94 12.27
N LEU A 266 10.65 9.38 12.31
CA LEU A 266 9.53 8.54 12.70
C LEU A 266 9.36 7.35 11.73
N GLN A 267 9.43 7.58 10.42
CA GLN A 267 9.35 6.52 9.42
C GLN A 267 10.49 5.50 9.54
N LEU A 268 11.71 5.96 9.78
CA LEU A 268 12.85 5.08 10.04
C LEU A 268 12.63 4.22 11.28
N THR A 269 12.13 4.83 12.37
CA THR A 269 11.80 4.14 13.61
C THR A 269 10.74 3.06 13.41
N ILE A 270 9.67 3.37 12.66
CA ILE A 270 8.61 2.42 12.30
C ILE A 270 9.20 1.25 11.51
N MET A 271 10.06 1.53 10.55
CA MET A 271 10.68 0.48 9.73
C MET A 271 11.55 -0.46 10.57
N LEU A 272 12.38 0.07 11.47
CA LEU A 272 13.17 -0.73 12.40
C LEU A 272 12.28 -1.55 13.35
N PHE A 273 11.21 -0.95 13.85
CA PHE A 273 10.23 -1.62 14.69
C PHE A 273 9.54 -2.77 13.96
N SER A 274 9.22 -2.62 12.67
CA SER A 274 8.62 -3.67 11.85
C SER A 274 9.49 -4.93 11.76
N PHE A 275 10.81 -4.78 11.67
CA PHE A 275 11.73 -5.93 11.72
C PHE A 275 11.69 -6.67 13.06
N ALA A 276 11.65 -5.93 14.17
CA ALA A 276 11.53 -6.54 15.50
C ALA A 276 10.21 -7.32 15.62
N VAL A 277 9.10 -6.76 15.15
CA VAL A 277 7.78 -7.40 15.14
C VAL A 277 7.79 -8.71 14.35
N LEU A 278 8.34 -8.71 13.14
CA LEU A 278 8.45 -9.92 12.30
C LEU A 278 9.31 -11.00 12.96
N TYR A 279 10.40 -10.61 13.64
CA TYR A 279 11.22 -11.54 14.43
C TYR A 279 10.40 -12.22 15.54
N PHE A 280 9.57 -11.46 16.27
CA PHE A 280 8.72 -12.01 17.33
C PHE A 280 7.65 -12.96 16.79
N ILE A 281 6.98 -12.62 15.67
CA ILE A 281 5.99 -13.51 15.01
C ILE A 281 6.61 -14.87 14.72
N ASN A 282 7.83 -14.86 14.16
CA ASN A 282 8.54 -16.11 13.84
C ASN A 282 8.97 -16.85 15.10
N LYS A 283 9.54 -16.17 16.09
CA LYS A 283 10.00 -16.77 17.34
C LYS A 283 8.90 -17.49 18.11
N PHE A 284 7.71 -16.91 18.18
CA PHE A 284 6.56 -17.49 18.89
C PHE A 284 5.72 -18.44 18.04
N SER A 285 6.11 -18.67 16.76
CA SER A 285 5.40 -19.57 15.83
C SER A 285 3.90 -19.31 15.80
N ILE A 286 3.50 -18.01 15.79
CA ILE A 286 2.08 -17.59 15.82
C ILE A 286 1.35 -18.17 14.60
N HIS A 287 2.05 -18.27 13.47
CA HIS A 287 1.52 -18.75 12.20
C HIS A 287 1.20 -20.27 12.18
N SER A 288 1.63 -21.04 13.18
CA SER A 288 1.55 -22.51 13.16
C SER A 288 0.16 -23.08 13.46
N GLN A 289 -0.74 -22.29 14.06
CA GLN A 289 -2.06 -22.75 14.48
C GLN A 289 -3.14 -21.70 14.18
N MET A 290 -4.22 -22.10 13.50
CA MET A 290 -5.33 -21.20 13.15
C MET A 290 -5.91 -20.45 14.36
N ARG A 291 -6.08 -21.14 15.49
CA ARG A 291 -6.60 -20.51 16.71
C ARG A 291 -5.71 -19.39 17.23
N LYS A 292 -4.37 -19.56 17.15
CA LYS A 292 -3.43 -18.49 17.53
C LYS A 292 -3.54 -17.31 16.57
N ILE A 293 -3.69 -17.54 15.27
CA ILE A 293 -3.89 -16.49 14.27
C ILE A 293 -5.15 -15.70 14.62
N TYR A 294 -6.28 -16.35 14.84
CA TYR A 294 -7.55 -15.68 15.15
C TYR A 294 -7.49 -14.88 16.45
N ILE A 295 -6.89 -15.42 17.50
CA ILE A 295 -6.72 -14.70 18.78
C ILE A 295 -5.84 -13.47 18.56
N THR A 296 -4.71 -13.61 17.86
CA THR A 296 -3.80 -12.49 17.60
C THR A 296 -4.49 -11.42 16.78
N LEU A 297 -5.20 -11.76 15.69
CA LEU A 297 -5.93 -10.81 14.86
C LEU A 297 -7.03 -10.08 15.66
N TYR A 298 -7.76 -10.79 16.51
CA TYR A 298 -8.80 -10.19 17.35
C TYR A 298 -8.22 -9.20 18.37
N ILE A 299 -7.15 -9.59 19.09
CA ILE A 299 -6.47 -8.69 20.05
C ILE A 299 -5.88 -7.50 19.30
N SER A 300 -5.27 -7.72 18.14
CA SER A 300 -4.72 -6.67 17.29
C SER A 300 -5.79 -5.64 16.88
N ALA A 301 -6.95 -6.11 16.45
CA ALA A 301 -8.05 -5.22 16.07
C ALA A 301 -8.56 -4.38 17.26
N ILE A 302 -8.67 -4.98 18.46
CA ILE A 302 -9.01 -4.24 19.70
C ILE A 302 -7.94 -3.18 20.00
N LEU A 303 -6.66 -3.54 19.92
CA LEU A 303 -5.56 -2.62 20.18
C LEU A 303 -5.57 -1.44 19.20
N ILE A 304 -5.80 -1.68 17.91
CA ILE A 304 -5.93 -0.62 16.91
C ILE A 304 -7.10 0.29 17.26
N PHE A 305 -8.28 -0.29 17.52
CA PHE A 305 -9.48 0.47 17.85
C PHE A 305 -9.26 1.39 19.06
N LEU A 306 -8.76 0.84 20.16
CA LEU A 306 -8.49 1.61 21.38
C LEU A 306 -7.39 2.65 21.17
N SER A 307 -6.35 2.29 20.39
CA SER A 307 -5.24 3.21 20.12
C SER A 307 -5.64 4.36 19.19
N ILE A 308 -6.54 4.17 18.22
CA ILE A 308 -7.07 5.28 17.41
C ILE A 308 -7.87 6.24 18.30
N ILE A 309 -8.69 5.73 19.23
CA ILE A 309 -9.42 6.57 20.19
C ILE A 309 -8.44 7.31 21.09
N GLY A 310 -7.45 6.60 21.67
CA GLY A 310 -6.40 7.21 22.50
C GLY A 310 -5.62 8.27 21.75
N PHE A 311 -5.24 8.01 20.49
CA PHE A 311 -4.58 8.95 19.60
C PHE A 311 -5.43 10.21 19.36
N ALA A 312 -6.72 10.05 19.08
CA ALA A 312 -7.64 11.15 18.82
C ALA A 312 -7.84 12.07 20.04
N PHE A 313 -7.75 11.52 21.27
CA PHE A 313 -7.85 12.31 22.49
C PHE A 313 -6.51 12.84 23.03
N SER A 314 -5.39 12.39 22.46
CA SER A 314 -4.06 12.85 22.85
C SER A 314 -3.76 14.25 22.32
N THR A 315 -3.13 15.06 23.14
CA THR A 315 -2.62 16.41 22.78
C THR A 315 -1.11 16.51 22.99
N GLU A 316 -0.56 15.65 23.84
CA GLU A 316 0.88 15.59 24.12
C GLU A 316 1.60 14.71 23.10
N LEU A 317 2.76 15.17 22.60
CA LEU A 317 3.54 14.45 21.59
C LEU A 317 3.89 13.01 22.01
N THR A 318 4.23 12.80 23.30
CA THR A 318 4.59 11.47 23.81
C THR A 318 3.43 10.47 23.68
N SER A 319 2.22 10.86 24.08
CA SER A 319 1.03 10.00 23.95
C SER A 319 0.64 9.78 22.50
N LEU A 320 0.72 10.79 21.63
CA LEU A 320 0.51 10.68 20.20
C LEU A 320 1.47 9.65 19.57
N LEU A 321 2.77 9.74 19.90
CA LEU A 321 3.76 8.79 19.39
C LEU A 321 3.50 7.36 19.89
N ILE A 322 3.17 7.17 21.17
CA ILE A 322 2.87 5.85 21.72
C ILE A 322 1.70 5.20 20.98
N PHE A 323 0.56 5.88 20.86
CA PHE A 323 -0.61 5.33 20.20
C PHE A 323 -0.36 5.12 18.71
N TYR A 324 0.32 6.04 18.03
CA TYR A 324 0.68 5.90 16.62
C TYR A 324 1.57 4.67 16.39
N MET A 325 2.61 4.47 17.19
CA MET A 325 3.51 3.31 17.12
C MET A 325 2.76 2.01 17.38
N ILE A 326 1.80 1.98 18.31
CA ILE A 326 0.96 0.80 18.54
C ILE A 326 0.13 0.51 17.29
N ILE A 327 -0.56 1.51 16.72
CA ILE A 327 -1.41 1.31 15.53
C ILE A 327 -0.59 0.75 14.38
N VAL A 328 0.51 1.42 14.03
CA VAL A 328 1.34 1.01 12.89
C VAL A 328 2.01 -0.34 13.15
N GLY A 329 2.57 -0.56 14.35
CA GLY A 329 3.23 -1.80 14.70
C GLY A 329 2.27 -3.00 14.70
N VAL A 330 1.05 -2.83 15.21
CA VAL A 330 0.04 -3.88 15.21
C VAL A 330 -0.45 -4.20 13.79
N ARG A 331 -0.59 -3.20 12.92
CA ARG A 331 -0.90 -3.42 11.50
C ARG A 331 0.17 -4.28 10.81
N GLN A 332 1.45 -4.09 11.11
CA GLN A 332 2.55 -4.91 10.58
C GLN A 332 2.47 -6.38 11.00
N ILE A 333 1.80 -6.67 12.13
CA ILE A 333 1.50 -8.04 12.55
C ILE A 333 0.31 -8.62 11.77
N MET A 334 -0.72 -7.81 11.58
CA MET A 334 -1.99 -8.27 11.00
C MET A 334 -1.87 -8.66 9.54
N TYR A 335 -1.23 -7.85 8.70
CA TYR A 335 -1.14 -8.11 7.26
C TYR A 335 -0.60 -9.51 6.91
N PRO A 336 0.60 -9.93 7.38
CA PRO A 336 1.10 -11.27 7.06
C PRO A 336 0.26 -12.38 7.69
N LEU A 337 -0.36 -12.17 8.85
CA LEU A 337 -1.21 -13.18 9.48
C LEU A 337 -2.53 -13.36 8.72
N GLU A 338 -3.11 -12.32 8.18
CA GLU A 338 -4.29 -12.41 7.31
C GLU A 338 -3.98 -13.14 6.01
N ASP A 339 -2.81 -12.91 5.42
CA ASP A 339 -2.38 -13.60 4.22
C ASP A 339 -2.12 -15.08 4.47
N ILE A 340 -1.51 -15.42 5.60
CA ILE A 340 -1.35 -16.83 6.04
C ILE A 340 -2.71 -17.48 6.27
N TRP A 341 -3.61 -16.78 6.95
CA TRP A 341 -4.97 -17.25 7.17
C TRP A 341 -5.69 -17.54 5.86
N LEU A 342 -5.69 -16.58 4.91
CA LEU A 342 -6.33 -16.75 3.61
C LEU A 342 -5.74 -17.96 2.85
N ASN A 343 -4.41 -18.12 2.86
CA ASN A 343 -3.74 -19.26 2.25
C ASN A 343 -4.16 -20.62 2.85
N GLN A 344 -4.46 -20.67 4.16
CA GLN A 344 -4.84 -21.89 4.84
C GLN A 344 -6.30 -22.28 4.62
N ILE A 345 -7.22 -21.31 4.46
CA ILE A 345 -8.65 -21.59 4.26
C ILE A 345 -9.02 -21.90 2.81
N ILE A 346 -8.12 -21.63 1.84
CA ILE A 346 -8.34 -21.92 0.43
C ILE A 346 -7.40 -23.05 -0.01
N PRO A 347 -7.90 -24.29 -0.10
CA PRO A 347 -7.08 -25.46 -0.46
C PRO A 347 -6.56 -25.37 -1.90
N ASP A 348 -7.38 -24.87 -2.84
CA ASP A 348 -7.04 -24.79 -4.25
C ASP A 348 -6.12 -23.62 -4.55
N SER A 349 -4.89 -23.93 -4.99
CA SER A 349 -3.89 -22.93 -5.36
C SER A 349 -4.32 -22.04 -6.53
N SER A 350 -5.12 -22.56 -7.45
CA SER A 350 -5.62 -21.80 -8.61
C SER A 350 -6.65 -20.75 -8.21
N ALA A 351 -7.42 -21.01 -7.15
CA ALA A 351 -8.40 -20.07 -6.62
C ALA A 351 -7.78 -19.00 -5.71
N ARG A 352 -6.61 -19.25 -5.09
CA ARG A 352 -6.00 -18.33 -4.11
C ARG A 352 -5.77 -16.94 -4.66
N ALA A 353 -5.16 -16.81 -5.83
CA ALA A 353 -4.91 -15.53 -6.47
C ALA A 353 -6.20 -14.70 -6.64
N THR A 354 -7.28 -15.37 -7.06
CA THR A 354 -8.59 -14.74 -7.20
C THR A 354 -9.14 -14.25 -5.86
N PHE A 355 -8.98 -15.03 -4.78
CA PHE A 355 -9.46 -14.62 -3.46
C PHE A 355 -8.63 -13.48 -2.86
N PHE A 356 -7.32 -13.42 -3.10
CA PHE A 356 -6.50 -12.26 -2.73
C PHE A 356 -6.95 -11.00 -3.47
N SER A 357 -7.18 -11.09 -4.78
CA SER A 357 -7.71 -9.97 -5.58
C SER A 357 -9.08 -9.53 -5.07
N VAL A 358 -9.97 -10.49 -4.76
CA VAL A 358 -11.31 -10.22 -4.21
C VAL A 358 -11.22 -9.50 -2.85
N LYS A 359 -10.35 -9.97 -1.93
CA LYS A 359 -10.11 -9.32 -0.63
C LYS A 359 -9.65 -7.88 -0.84
N GLY A 360 -8.67 -7.66 -1.73
CA GLY A 360 -8.17 -6.32 -2.06
C GLY A 360 -9.23 -5.41 -2.66
N GLN A 361 -10.07 -5.91 -3.56
CA GLN A 361 -11.17 -5.13 -4.12
C GLN A 361 -12.24 -4.75 -3.08
N VAL A 362 -12.54 -5.63 -2.12
CA VAL A 362 -13.49 -5.33 -1.04
C VAL A 362 -12.90 -4.31 -0.07
N ASP A 363 -11.61 -4.40 0.24
CA ASP A 363 -10.88 -3.39 1.02
C ASP A 363 -10.90 -2.03 0.32
N ALA A 364 -10.59 -1.97 -0.98
CA ALA A 364 -10.66 -0.76 -1.79
C ALA A 364 -12.09 -0.14 -1.80
N ILE A 365 -13.14 -0.95 -1.89
CA ILE A 365 -14.53 -0.47 -1.75
C ILE A 365 -14.73 0.19 -0.38
N GLY A 366 -14.17 -0.40 0.68
CA GLY A 366 -14.18 0.19 2.02
C GLY A 366 -13.51 1.57 2.03
N GLN A 367 -12.29 1.67 1.50
CA GLN A 367 -11.52 2.92 1.44
C GLN A 367 -12.24 4.00 0.64
N ILE A 368 -12.73 3.65 -0.56
CA ILE A 368 -13.49 4.57 -1.44
C ILE A 368 -14.77 5.07 -0.76
N SER A 369 -15.43 4.23 0.02
CA SER A 369 -16.70 4.59 0.67
C SER A 369 -16.48 5.30 2.01
N GLY A 370 -15.54 4.85 2.83
CA GLY A 370 -15.26 5.38 4.16
C GLY A 370 -14.50 6.70 4.13
N GLY A 371 -13.55 6.82 3.21
CA GLY A 371 -12.70 8.00 3.08
C GLY A 371 -13.50 9.30 3.01
N PRO A 372 -14.37 9.51 2.02
CA PRO A 372 -15.13 10.76 1.89
C PRO A 372 -15.98 11.08 3.13
N ILE A 373 -16.54 10.07 3.81
CA ILE A 373 -17.31 10.26 5.04
C ILE A 373 -16.41 10.83 6.13
N VAL A 374 -15.25 10.22 6.36
CA VAL A 374 -14.28 10.66 7.38
C VAL A 374 -13.70 12.04 7.02
N GLY A 375 -13.38 12.28 5.76
CA GLY A 375 -12.86 13.55 5.27
C GLY A 375 -13.86 14.68 5.44
N TRP A 376 -15.14 14.43 5.16
CA TRP A 376 -16.22 15.40 5.39
C TRP A 376 -16.36 15.74 6.87
N ILE A 377 -16.36 14.74 7.75
CA ILE A 377 -16.41 14.95 9.20
C ILE A 377 -15.21 15.79 9.66
N GLY A 378 -14.01 15.50 9.17
CA GLY A 378 -12.78 16.23 9.52
C GLY A 378 -12.81 17.70 9.10
N SER A 379 -13.40 17.99 7.93
CA SER A 379 -13.53 19.37 7.44
C SER A 379 -14.68 20.13 8.07
N SER A 380 -15.78 19.44 8.46
CA SER A 380 -16.97 20.09 9.02
C SER A 380 -16.87 20.34 10.52
N PHE A 381 -16.11 19.50 11.24
CA PHE A 381 -16.01 19.58 12.70
C PHE A 381 -14.54 19.74 13.15
N ALA A 382 -13.77 18.66 13.19
CA ALA A 382 -12.37 18.64 13.56
C ALA A 382 -11.70 17.33 13.11
N VAL A 383 -10.36 17.34 12.93
CA VAL A 383 -9.58 16.13 12.63
C VAL A 383 -9.75 15.06 13.71
N ARG A 384 -9.79 15.47 15.00
CA ARG A 384 -10.10 14.59 16.12
C ARG A 384 -11.40 13.80 15.91
N THR A 385 -12.48 14.48 15.52
CA THR A 385 -13.80 13.85 15.31
C THR A 385 -13.76 12.86 14.15
N ALA A 386 -12.99 13.18 13.09
CA ALA A 386 -12.79 12.28 11.97
C ALA A 386 -12.03 11.00 12.36
N LEU A 387 -11.00 11.11 13.22
CA LEU A 387 -10.28 9.95 13.74
C LEU A 387 -11.17 9.07 14.63
N ILE A 388 -12.04 9.66 15.45
CA ILE A 388 -13.05 8.91 16.22
C ILE A 388 -14.02 8.20 15.27
N ALA A 389 -14.48 8.88 14.21
CA ALA A 389 -15.33 8.26 13.20
C ALA A 389 -14.63 7.09 12.50
N SER A 390 -13.33 7.20 12.18
CA SER A 390 -12.53 6.08 11.66
C SER A 390 -12.53 4.90 12.64
N ALA A 391 -12.34 5.14 13.94
CA ALA A 391 -12.41 4.07 14.95
C ALA A 391 -13.79 3.42 14.98
N VAL A 392 -14.88 4.20 14.93
CA VAL A 392 -16.26 3.68 14.90
C VAL A 392 -16.49 2.82 13.66
N LEU A 393 -15.96 3.21 12.50
CA LEU A 393 -16.04 2.41 11.27
C LEU A 393 -15.30 1.08 11.39
N LEU A 394 -14.23 1.00 12.19
CA LEU A 394 -13.52 -0.25 12.47
C LEU A 394 -14.30 -1.18 13.44
N ALA A 395 -15.13 -0.64 14.31
CA ALA A 395 -15.76 -1.40 15.39
C ALA A 395 -16.49 -2.68 14.95
N PRO A 396 -17.21 -2.74 13.81
CA PRO A 396 -17.84 -3.98 13.36
C PRO A 396 -16.84 -5.10 13.05
N ALA A 397 -15.61 -4.79 12.65
CA ALA A 397 -14.58 -5.80 12.41
C ALA A 397 -14.27 -6.60 13.69
N LEU A 398 -14.32 -5.95 14.87
CA LEU A 398 -14.14 -6.62 16.17
C LEU A 398 -15.17 -7.73 16.38
N TYR A 399 -16.43 -7.46 16.04
CA TYR A 399 -17.49 -8.45 16.12
C TYR A 399 -17.22 -9.65 15.19
N PHE A 400 -16.77 -9.42 13.98
CA PHE A 400 -16.48 -10.49 13.03
C PHE A 400 -15.26 -11.32 13.44
N TYR A 401 -14.19 -10.72 13.97
CA TYR A 401 -13.07 -11.47 14.55
C TYR A 401 -13.50 -12.28 15.77
N LYS A 402 -14.34 -11.73 16.65
CA LYS A 402 -14.89 -12.49 17.79
C LYS A 402 -15.71 -13.71 17.33
N LYS A 403 -16.46 -13.56 16.24
CA LYS A 403 -17.24 -14.65 15.65
C LYS A 403 -16.34 -15.77 15.10
N LEU A 404 -15.18 -15.44 14.52
CA LEU A 404 -14.19 -16.40 14.06
C LEU A 404 -13.61 -17.26 15.20
N LEU A 405 -13.46 -16.69 16.40
CA LEU A 405 -12.98 -17.44 17.57
C LEU A 405 -13.98 -18.49 18.07
N ARG A 406 -15.25 -18.38 17.68
CA ARG A 406 -16.32 -19.29 18.09
C ARG A 406 -16.69 -20.31 16.99
N ALA A 407 -16.17 -20.12 15.76
CA ALA A 407 -16.35 -21.03 14.64
C ALA A 407 -15.26 -22.10 14.59
#